data_8f3fdc65d2ca3f108e83f056b320c452
#
_entry.id   8f3fdc65d2ca3f108e83f056b320c452
#
_cell.length_a   1.000
_cell.length_b   1.000
_cell.length_c   1.000
_cell.angle_alpha   90.00
_cell.angle_beta   90.00
_cell.angle_gamma   90.00
#
_symmetry.space_group_name_H-M   'P 1'
#
loop_
_entity.id
_entity.type
_entity.pdbx_description
1 polymer ?
#
loop_
_entity_poly.entity_id
_entity_poly.type
_entity_poly.pdbx_seq_one_letter_code
_entity_poly.pdbx_strand_id
1 'polypeptide(L)'
;IYYFALEGSSTEGILVVNHEYIDEQALHPAGPTMVGGKRPAEEVRKEINAHGVAVMHIRKSSGSWAIVKNSRYNRRFTSATPMALAGPVSGTDWVKTPFSSTGRQVRGTNNNCGNGTTPWGTYLTAEENWAACFVNTDKANQPAHQKRVGVPTSKGRYQWETASGDGSEAQGEFARFNVTPSGADALSDWRNEVNGFGYLVEIDPYDPGSIATKRTAMGRFAHEGAAYGLPQAGKPLAFYTGDDSRFEYIYRYVSDAAWDAADARRTDRLAVGAKYLDKGTLYVARFNDDGTGSWLPLTPDSVGKDGTRLGSRYATLDEILINTRGAADFMGATPTDRPEWTAVHPTNGDVYLTLTNNSSRNAGTGTNAANPRLNNVNGHIIRWHDDAGANTFHWEIFVFGSDAGAAADTNRSGLSALNQLASPDGIAFDARGILWIQTDNGIDGGRNNAVARATNDQMLAVIPGALADSKGPGPVVNAANQGDLRRFFVGPNAAEITGFACTPDFKTIFLNVQHPANWPAYGSSDATLAPSGTVRPRAATVVIQKADGGAIGV
;
A
#
# COMPACT_ATOMS: atom_id res chain seq x y z
N ILE A 1 -0.18 5.19 7.90
CA ILE A 1 -0.02 5.70 9.27
C ILE A 1 -0.63 4.74 10.29
N TYR A 2 0.01 4.54 11.46
CA TYR A 2 -0.55 3.76 12.57
C TYR A 2 -0.05 4.29 13.93
N TYR A 3 -0.91 4.22 14.94
CA TYR A 3 -0.60 4.63 16.32
C TYR A 3 -0.37 3.40 17.20
N PHE A 4 0.85 3.23 17.67
CA PHE A 4 1.24 2.18 18.61
C PHE A 4 1.26 2.76 20.03
N ALA A 5 0.27 2.41 20.83
CA ALA A 5 0.14 2.88 22.19
C ALA A 5 1.33 2.43 23.07
N LEU A 6 1.98 3.33 23.76
CA LEU A 6 2.93 2.97 24.82
C LEU A 6 2.14 2.59 26.07
N GLU A 7 2.35 1.37 26.55
CA GLU A 7 1.66 0.83 27.73
C GLU A 7 0.12 0.97 27.67
N GLY A 8 -0.46 0.89 26.46
CA GLY A 8 -1.90 1.04 26.25
C GLY A 8 -2.43 2.50 26.33
N SER A 9 -1.55 3.49 26.39
CA SER A 9 -1.91 4.89 26.55
C SER A 9 -2.67 5.46 25.35
N SER A 10 -3.68 6.29 25.62
CA SER A 10 -4.37 7.14 24.62
C SER A 10 -3.80 8.56 24.53
N THR A 11 -2.73 8.86 25.27
CA THR A 11 -2.10 10.18 25.28
C THR A 11 -0.59 10.14 25.00
N GLU A 12 -0.02 8.95 24.86
CA GLU A 12 1.39 8.75 24.55
C GLU A 12 1.59 7.48 23.71
N GLY A 13 2.32 7.58 22.62
CA GLY A 13 2.50 6.45 21.71
C GLY A 13 3.55 6.71 20.64
N ILE A 14 3.75 5.72 19.81
CA ILE A 14 4.62 5.81 18.63
C ILE A 14 3.72 5.91 17.41
N LEU A 15 3.86 7.00 16.67
CA LEU A 15 3.20 7.18 15.38
C LEU A 15 4.16 6.78 14.27
N VAL A 16 3.74 5.83 13.44
CA VAL A 16 4.50 5.40 12.27
C VAL A 16 3.83 5.92 11.02
N VAL A 17 4.58 6.58 10.15
CA VAL A 17 4.05 7.27 8.95
C VAL A 17 4.90 6.92 7.73
N ASN A 18 4.25 6.52 6.65
CA ASN A 18 4.88 6.33 5.35
C ASN A 18 5.11 7.68 4.65
N HIS A 19 6.17 7.73 3.84
CA HIS A 19 6.50 8.84 2.93
C HIS A 19 6.67 8.24 1.55
N GLU A 20 5.60 8.22 0.78
CA GLU A 20 5.50 7.49 -0.47
C GLU A 20 6.18 8.22 -1.62
N TYR A 21 5.67 9.41 -1.95
CA TYR A 21 6.20 10.27 -3.00
C TYR A 21 6.96 11.46 -2.44
N ILE A 22 7.81 12.03 -3.28
CA ILE A 22 8.37 13.36 -3.07
C ILE A 22 7.59 14.38 -3.92
N ASP A 23 7.28 15.51 -3.33
CA ASP A 23 6.89 16.70 -4.06
C ASP A 23 8.17 17.47 -4.42
N GLU A 24 8.65 17.27 -5.67
CA GLU A 24 9.90 17.85 -6.12
C GLU A 24 9.91 19.38 -6.05
N GLN A 25 8.76 20.04 -6.28
CA GLN A 25 8.63 21.50 -6.21
C GLN A 25 8.69 21.98 -4.76
N ALA A 26 8.14 21.20 -3.82
CA ALA A 26 8.26 21.51 -2.40
C ALA A 26 9.68 21.20 -1.86
N LEU A 27 10.31 20.15 -2.38
CA LEU A 27 11.63 19.70 -1.94
C LEU A 27 12.76 20.60 -2.46
N HIS A 28 12.65 21.08 -3.71
CA HIS A 28 13.63 21.92 -4.39
C HIS A 28 13.01 23.25 -4.82
N PRO A 29 13.54 24.41 -4.37
CA PRO A 29 12.94 25.72 -4.67
C PRO A 29 12.77 26.03 -6.14
N ALA A 30 13.69 25.55 -6.97
CA ALA A 30 13.69 25.75 -8.44
C ALA A 30 13.25 24.48 -9.22
N GLY A 31 12.68 23.50 -8.50
CA GLY A 31 12.49 22.15 -9.04
C GLY A 31 13.79 21.36 -9.13
N PRO A 32 13.72 20.06 -9.50
CA PRO A 32 14.90 19.25 -9.69
C PRO A 32 15.77 19.77 -10.83
N THR A 33 17.11 19.75 -10.65
CA THR A 33 18.04 20.31 -11.65
C THR A 33 18.81 19.23 -12.38
N MET A 34 19.32 19.59 -13.56
CA MET A 34 20.22 18.77 -14.38
C MET A 34 21.43 19.61 -14.78
N VAL A 35 22.63 19.12 -14.53
CA VAL A 35 23.89 19.77 -14.92
C VAL A 35 24.69 18.82 -15.79
N GLY A 36 24.88 19.20 -17.06
CA GLY A 36 25.59 18.35 -18.02
C GLY A 36 24.96 16.97 -18.22
N GLY A 37 23.63 16.88 -18.15
CA GLY A 37 22.88 15.62 -18.30
C GLY A 37 22.88 14.73 -17.05
N LYS A 38 23.31 15.22 -15.89
CA LYS A 38 23.35 14.50 -14.62
C LYS A 38 22.60 15.25 -13.52
N ARG A 39 21.98 14.50 -12.60
CA ARG A 39 21.40 15.05 -11.39
C ARG A 39 22.51 15.41 -10.37
N PRO A 40 22.44 16.55 -9.68
CA PRO A 40 23.33 16.85 -8.55
C PRO A 40 23.20 15.81 -7.43
N ALA A 41 24.33 15.32 -6.93
CA ALA A 41 24.37 14.28 -5.89
C ALA A 41 23.59 14.68 -4.62
N GLU A 42 23.71 15.92 -4.17
CA GLU A 42 23.02 16.39 -2.97
C GLU A 42 21.50 16.46 -3.14
N GLU A 43 20.99 16.84 -4.32
CA GLU A 43 19.57 16.80 -4.60
C GLU A 43 19.05 15.37 -4.54
N VAL A 44 19.74 14.43 -5.20
CA VAL A 44 19.34 13.02 -5.19
C VAL A 44 19.41 12.41 -3.79
N ARG A 45 20.42 12.71 -2.99
CA ARG A 45 20.47 12.28 -1.57
C ARG A 45 19.29 12.80 -0.77
N LYS A 46 18.91 14.06 -0.98
CA LYS A 46 17.75 14.65 -0.33
C LYS A 46 16.46 13.92 -0.70
N GLU A 47 16.28 13.59 -1.99
CA GLU A 47 15.14 12.85 -2.50
C GLU A 47 15.10 11.41 -1.95
N ILE A 48 16.21 10.67 -2.02
CA ILE A 48 16.37 9.33 -1.45
C ILE A 48 16.00 9.29 0.03
N ASN A 49 16.40 10.32 0.80
CA ASN A 49 16.12 10.40 2.22
C ASN A 49 14.72 10.98 2.55
N ALA A 50 14.02 11.51 1.58
CA ALA A 50 12.63 11.94 1.75
C ALA A 50 11.64 10.77 1.70
N HIS A 51 11.93 9.73 0.92
CA HIS A 51 11.13 8.49 0.89
C HIS A 51 11.25 7.65 2.16
N GLY A 52 10.31 6.72 2.34
CA GLY A 52 10.39 5.67 3.34
C GLY A 52 9.44 5.84 4.51
N VAL A 53 9.89 5.61 5.75
CA VAL A 53 9.03 5.54 6.93
C VAL A 53 9.61 6.37 8.08
N ALA A 54 8.77 7.17 8.74
CA ALA A 54 9.10 7.82 10.01
C ALA A 54 8.46 7.08 11.18
N VAL A 55 9.26 6.79 12.20
CA VAL A 55 8.80 6.28 13.49
C VAL A 55 9.00 7.40 14.51
N MET A 56 7.92 7.89 15.10
CA MET A 56 7.93 9.09 15.93
C MET A 56 7.24 8.86 17.27
N HIS A 57 7.94 9.14 18.35
CA HIS A 57 7.31 9.20 19.67
C HIS A 57 6.49 10.49 19.78
N ILE A 58 5.20 10.35 20.04
CA ILE A 58 4.28 11.47 20.20
C ILE A 58 3.60 11.45 21.56
N ARG A 59 3.30 12.62 22.09
CA ARG A 59 2.59 12.77 23.37
C ARG A 59 1.60 13.92 23.30
N LYS A 60 0.44 13.72 23.93
CA LYS A 60 -0.58 14.74 24.14
C LYS A 60 -0.33 15.48 25.45
N SER A 61 -0.25 16.80 25.37
CA SER A 61 -0.10 17.68 26.54
C SER A 61 -1.00 18.91 26.34
N SER A 62 -1.75 19.27 27.37
CA SER A 62 -2.66 20.44 27.32
C SER A 62 -3.59 20.44 26.09
N GLY A 63 -4.08 19.26 25.72
CA GLY A 63 -5.00 19.09 24.58
C GLY A 63 -4.32 18.94 23.21
N SER A 64 -3.05 19.24 23.07
CA SER A 64 -2.30 19.22 21.82
C SER A 64 -1.32 18.05 21.74
N TRP A 65 -1.16 17.47 20.55
CA TRP A 65 -0.17 16.45 20.26
C TRP A 65 1.14 17.04 19.76
N ALA A 66 2.25 16.50 20.22
CA ALA A 66 3.58 16.93 19.78
C ALA A 66 4.56 15.74 19.73
N ILE A 67 5.56 15.86 18.86
CA ILE A 67 6.68 14.90 18.80
C ILE A 67 7.55 15.12 20.05
N VAL A 68 7.85 14.03 20.77
CA VAL A 68 8.81 14.01 21.85
C VAL A 68 10.21 14.03 21.24
N LYS A 69 10.81 15.22 21.16
CA LYS A 69 12.16 15.41 20.61
C LYS A 69 13.18 14.60 21.44
N ASN A 70 14.21 14.08 20.79
CA ASN A 70 15.26 13.27 21.41
C ASN A 70 14.79 11.96 22.06
N SER A 71 13.59 11.47 21.69
CA SER A 71 13.18 10.14 22.11
C SER A 71 14.00 9.05 21.41
N ARG A 72 14.35 8.00 22.14
CA ARG A 72 15.04 6.81 21.60
C ARG A 72 14.25 6.12 20.49
N TYR A 73 12.92 6.28 20.45
CA TYR A 73 12.04 5.66 19.45
C TYR A 73 12.06 6.38 18.09
N ASN A 74 12.51 7.65 18.05
CA ASN A 74 12.51 8.42 16.80
C ASN A 74 13.51 7.87 15.81
N ARG A 75 13.02 7.38 14.67
CA ARG A 75 13.84 6.78 13.61
C ARG A 75 13.28 7.12 12.23
N ARG A 76 14.16 7.06 11.22
CA ARG A 76 13.80 7.10 9.81
C ARG A 76 14.34 5.86 9.12
N PHE A 77 13.50 5.26 8.29
CA PHE A 77 13.89 4.28 7.28
C PHE A 77 13.72 4.94 5.92
N THR A 78 14.77 4.97 5.12
CA THR A 78 14.80 5.69 3.83
C THR A 78 15.26 4.76 2.71
N SER A 79 15.28 5.25 1.48
CA SER A 79 15.83 4.49 0.36
C SER A 79 17.32 4.13 0.53
N ALA A 80 18.03 4.73 1.47
CA ALA A 80 19.44 4.43 1.76
C ALA A 80 19.65 3.47 2.95
N THR A 81 18.59 3.20 3.74
CA THR A 81 18.72 2.42 4.99
C THR A 81 19.00 0.94 4.71
N PRO A 82 20.06 0.33 5.24
CA PRO A 82 20.25 -1.12 5.16
C PRO A 82 19.13 -1.88 5.87
N MET A 83 18.61 -2.91 5.21
CA MET A 83 17.51 -3.76 5.70
C MET A 83 17.86 -5.23 5.52
N ALA A 84 17.29 -6.08 6.36
CA ALA A 84 17.36 -7.52 6.17
C ALA A 84 16.37 -7.97 5.08
N LEU A 85 16.74 -9.02 4.36
CA LEU A 85 15.87 -9.74 3.43
C LEU A 85 15.62 -11.14 3.99
N ALA A 86 14.36 -11.53 4.19
CA ALA A 86 13.97 -12.80 4.78
C ALA A 86 12.89 -13.51 3.96
N GLY A 87 12.72 -14.80 4.18
CA GLY A 87 11.80 -15.64 3.41
C GLY A 87 12.47 -16.31 2.19
N PRO A 88 11.68 -16.93 1.28
CA PRO A 88 12.21 -17.85 0.26
C PRO A 88 13.19 -17.24 -0.76
N VAL A 89 13.08 -15.95 -1.04
CA VAL A 89 13.97 -15.25 -2.01
C VAL A 89 15.31 -14.87 -1.39
N SER A 90 15.37 -14.75 -0.05
CA SER A 90 16.59 -14.36 0.66
C SER A 90 17.72 -15.37 0.46
N GLY A 91 18.89 -14.88 0.10
CA GLY A 91 20.09 -15.70 -0.10
C GLY A 91 20.16 -16.41 -1.46
N THR A 92 19.18 -16.24 -2.33
CA THR A 92 19.21 -16.77 -3.70
C THR A 92 20.01 -15.87 -4.65
N ASP A 93 20.32 -16.39 -5.84
CA ASP A 93 21.04 -15.62 -6.87
C ASP A 93 20.22 -14.44 -7.40
N TRP A 94 18.91 -14.46 -7.25
CA TRP A 94 18.02 -13.35 -7.66
C TRP A 94 18.30 -12.02 -6.98
N VAL A 95 18.89 -12.05 -5.77
CA VAL A 95 19.04 -10.85 -4.92
C VAL A 95 20.48 -10.59 -4.49
N LYS A 96 21.44 -11.29 -5.08
CA LYS A 96 22.86 -10.97 -4.92
C LYS A 96 23.22 -9.71 -5.69
N THR A 97 23.93 -8.80 -5.03
CA THR A 97 24.37 -7.50 -5.59
C THR A 97 25.77 -7.16 -5.08
N PRO A 98 26.46 -6.15 -5.62
CA PRO A 98 27.71 -5.66 -5.05
C PRO A 98 27.58 -5.24 -3.58
N PHE A 99 26.42 -4.77 -3.15
CA PHE A 99 26.16 -4.42 -1.75
C PHE A 99 25.94 -5.64 -0.87
N SER A 100 25.32 -6.69 -1.40
CA SER A 100 24.95 -7.91 -0.66
C SER A 100 25.35 -9.16 -1.44
N SER A 101 26.59 -9.58 -1.32
CA SER A 101 27.09 -10.79 -2.00
C SER A 101 26.42 -12.07 -1.53
N THR A 102 25.84 -12.06 -0.33
CA THR A 102 25.07 -13.19 0.22
C THR A 102 23.59 -13.13 -0.15
N GLY A 103 23.09 -12.02 -0.72
CA GLY A 103 21.67 -11.83 -1.03
C GLY A 103 20.75 -11.76 0.20
N ARG A 104 21.27 -11.40 1.38
CA ARG A 104 20.51 -11.36 2.64
C ARG A 104 20.23 -9.94 3.14
N GLN A 105 20.70 -8.96 2.43
CA GLN A 105 20.51 -7.54 2.73
C GLN A 105 20.14 -6.77 1.47
N VAL A 106 19.46 -5.65 1.67
CA VAL A 106 19.12 -4.70 0.63
C VAL A 106 19.18 -3.29 1.20
N ARG A 107 19.43 -2.29 0.38
CA ARG A 107 19.37 -0.88 0.80
C ARG A 107 18.02 -0.30 0.42
N GLY A 108 17.32 0.14 1.44
CA GLY A 108 16.18 1.01 1.30
C GLY A 108 14.87 0.34 1.06
N THR A 109 13.93 1.21 1.14
CA THR A 109 12.54 1.05 0.79
C THR A 109 12.09 2.30 0.05
N ASN A 110 11.26 2.14 -0.97
CA ASN A 110 10.80 3.22 -1.84
C ASN A 110 9.29 3.15 -2.01
N ASN A 111 8.67 4.33 -2.21
CA ASN A 111 7.26 4.46 -2.53
C ASN A 111 6.38 3.62 -1.58
N ASN A 112 6.57 3.86 -0.30
CA ASN A 112 5.82 3.19 0.76
C ASN A 112 4.42 3.82 0.84
N CYS A 113 3.43 3.19 0.21
CA CYS A 113 2.06 3.68 0.18
C CYS A 113 1.26 3.17 1.38
N GLY A 114 0.51 2.11 1.21
CA GLY A 114 -0.31 1.55 2.26
C GLY A 114 0.49 0.92 3.40
N ASN A 115 -0.21 0.55 4.44
CA ASN A 115 0.39 -0.12 5.59
C ASN A 115 -0.50 -1.25 6.13
N GLY A 116 0.05 -2.00 7.04
CA GLY A 116 -0.63 -2.95 7.88
C GLY A 116 0.03 -3.06 9.24
N THR A 117 -0.55 -3.89 10.07
CA THR A 117 0.03 -4.27 11.36
C THR A 117 0.02 -5.78 11.50
N THR A 118 0.64 -6.28 12.54
CA THR A 118 0.64 -7.70 12.86
C THR A 118 0.01 -7.96 14.23
N PRO A 119 -0.49 -9.17 14.49
CA PRO A 119 -1.01 -9.52 15.80
C PRO A 119 0.02 -9.43 16.95
N TRP A 120 1.31 -9.40 16.64
CA TRP A 120 2.41 -9.23 17.61
C TRP A 120 2.93 -7.80 17.71
N GLY A 121 2.25 -6.83 17.06
CA GLY A 121 2.50 -5.41 17.26
C GLY A 121 3.65 -4.82 16.45
N THR A 122 3.95 -5.33 15.26
CA THR A 122 4.83 -4.68 14.30
C THR A 122 4.05 -3.93 13.21
N TYR A 123 4.72 -3.02 12.54
CA TYR A 123 4.22 -2.28 11.39
C TYR A 123 4.69 -2.94 10.10
N LEU A 124 3.78 -3.09 9.14
CA LEU A 124 4.09 -3.53 7.79
C LEU A 124 3.92 -2.34 6.85
N THR A 125 4.99 -1.88 6.24
CA THR A 125 4.92 -0.87 5.18
C THR A 125 5.01 -1.54 3.82
N ALA A 126 4.25 -1.03 2.86
CA ALA A 126 4.07 -1.64 1.56
C ALA A 126 4.83 -0.87 0.47
N GLU A 127 5.68 -1.56 -0.29
CA GLU A 127 6.38 -0.99 -1.43
C GLU A 127 5.50 -1.09 -2.69
N GLU A 128 4.98 0.03 -3.15
CA GLU A 128 4.01 0.10 -4.26
C GLU A 128 4.66 0.51 -5.58
N ASN A 129 4.99 1.77 -5.77
CA ASN A 129 5.48 2.35 -7.04
C ASN A 129 7.02 2.26 -7.24
N TRP A 130 7.67 1.38 -6.52
CA TRP A 130 9.14 1.21 -6.43
C TRP A 130 9.82 0.95 -7.79
N ALA A 131 9.18 0.23 -8.72
CA ALA A 131 9.79 -0.19 -9.98
C ALA A 131 10.21 0.99 -10.85
N ALA A 132 9.47 2.09 -10.79
CA ALA A 132 9.72 3.29 -11.57
C ALA A 132 10.99 4.06 -11.13
N CYS A 133 11.52 3.81 -9.94
CA CYS A 133 12.78 4.42 -9.48
C CYS A 133 14.01 3.84 -10.21
N PHE A 134 13.88 2.67 -10.82
CA PHE A 134 14.96 1.97 -11.53
C PHE A 134 14.88 2.17 -13.04
N VAL A 135 15.96 1.86 -13.75
CA VAL A 135 15.99 1.82 -15.21
C VAL A 135 16.82 0.63 -15.70
N ASN A 136 16.33 -0.03 -16.76
CA ASN A 136 17.10 -0.98 -17.54
C ASN A 136 17.11 -0.52 -19.02
N THR A 137 18.22 0.07 -19.44
CA THR A 137 18.33 0.67 -20.79
C THR A 137 18.52 -0.35 -21.91
N ASP A 138 18.81 -1.62 -21.58
CA ASP A 138 18.81 -2.72 -22.56
C ASP A 138 17.38 -3.23 -22.80
N LYS A 139 16.59 -2.44 -23.51
CA LYS A 139 15.20 -2.78 -23.83
C LYS A 139 15.05 -4.12 -24.54
N ALA A 140 16.01 -4.51 -25.37
CA ALA A 140 15.94 -5.74 -26.15
C ALA A 140 16.04 -6.99 -25.25
N ASN A 141 16.93 -6.95 -24.27
CA ASN A 141 17.23 -8.08 -23.39
C ASN A 141 16.69 -7.90 -21.95
N GLN A 142 15.82 -6.90 -21.73
CA GLN A 142 15.23 -6.70 -20.40
C GLN A 142 14.51 -7.98 -19.94
N PRO A 143 14.81 -8.50 -18.73
CA PRO A 143 14.18 -9.71 -18.20
C PRO A 143 12.66 -9.59 -18.07
N ALA A 144 11.96 -10.72 -18.28
CA ALA A 144 10.49 -10.76 -18.23
C ALA A 144 9.92 -10.25 -16.89
N HIS A 145 10.55 -10.59 -15.77
CA HIS A 145 10.13 -10.13 -14.44
C HIS A 145 10.28 -8.61 -14.24
N GLN A 146 11.24 -7.96 -14.91
CA GLN A 146 11.37 -6.50 -14.91
C GLN A 146 10.33 -5.83 -15.81
N LYS A 147 10.10 -6.40 -17.01
CA LYS A 147 9.04 -5.94 -17.94
C LYS A 147 7.68 -6.00 -17.27
N ARG A 148 7.36 -7.13 -16.60
CA ARG A 148 6.03 -7.39 -16.03
C ARG A 148 5.69 -6.46 -14.85
N VAL A 149 6.69 -5.97 -14.11
CA VAL A 149 6.49 -4.98 -13.04
C VAL A 149 6.69 -3.52 -13.50
N GLY A 150 7.00 -3.29 -14.77
CA GLY A 150 7.06 -1.95 -15.36
C GLY A 150 8.37 -1.19 -15.10
N VAL A 151 9.51 -1.87 -14.96
CA VAL A 151 10.81 -1.18 -14.89
C VAL A 151 11.05 -0.39 -16.19
N PRO A 152 11.27 0.94 -16.11
CA PRO A 152 11.51 1.79 -17.26
C PRO A 152 12.73 1.36 -18.10
N THR A 153 12.71 1.70 -19.42
CA THR A 153 13.78 1.37 -20.36
C THR A 153 14.54 2.60 -20.89
N SER A 154 14.20 3.80 -20.43
CA SER A 154 14.88 5.03 -20.88
C SER A 154 15.48 5.82 -19.73
N LYS A 155 14.73 6.03 -18.66
CA LYS A 155 15.14 6.75 -17.45
C LYS A 155 14.25 6.36 -16.28
N GLY A 156 14.80 6.36 -15.08
CA GLY A 156 14.03 6.23 -13.84
C GLY A 156 13.16 7.47 -13.59
N ARG A 157 12.11 7.33 -12.77
CA ARG A 157 11.15 8.41 -12.44
C ARG A 157 11.84 9.71 -12.03
N TYR A 158 12.84 9.61 -11.16
CA TYR A 158 13.58 10.75 -10.60
C TYR A 158 14.97 10.92 -11.23
N GLN A 159 15.36 10.04 -12.16
CA GLN A 159 16.68 10.02 -12.79
C GLN A 159 17.84 9.95 -11.78
N TRP A 160 17.64 9.26 -10.66
CA TRP A 160 18.67 9.04 -9.63
C TRP A 160 19.90 8.33 -10.18
N GLU A 161 19.71 7.45 -11.15
CA GLU A 161 20.76 6.71 -11.85
C GLU A 161 21.75 7.61 -12.62
N THR A 162 21.38 8.85 -12.87
CA THR A 162 22.25 9.81 -13.60
C THR A 162 23.20 10.56 -12.68
N ALA A 163 22.95 10.56 -11.36
CA ALA A 163 23.81 11.26 -10.44
C ALA A 163 25.20 10.64 -10.41
N SER A 164 26.21 11.49 -10.43
CA SER A 164 27.60 11.08 -10.16
C SER A 164 27.95 11.49 -8.75
N GLY A 165 28.61 10.57 -8.05
CA GLY A 165 29.06 10.81 -6.70
C GLY A 165 30.02 11.98 -6.59
N ASP A 166 30.05 12.53 -5.42
CA ASP A 166 31.16 13.34 -4.90
C ASP A 166 32.10 12.44 -4.06
N GLY A 167 33.11 12.99 -3.43
CA GLY A 167 34.05 12.23 -2.61
C GLY A 167 33.44 11.55 -1.37
N SER A 168 32.15 11.72 -1.11
CA SER A 168 31.40 11.09 0.00
C SER A 168 30.43 9.99 -0.47
N GLU A 169 30.45 9.63 -1.75
CA GLU A 169 29.56 8.59 -2.30
C GLU A 169 29.81 7.24 -1.62
N ALA A 170 28.75 6.66 -1.02
CA ALA A 170 28.75 5.27 -0.62
C ALA A 170 28.73 4.36 -1.86
N GLN A 171 29.29 3.16 -1.76
CA GLN A 171 29.36 2.21 -2.87
C GLN A 171 27.98 2.05 -3.55
N GLY A 172 27.89 2.44 -4.81
CA GLY A 172 26.69 2.33 -5.62
C GLY A 172 25.50 3.16 -5.12
N GLU A 173 25.72 4.25 -4.41
CA GLU A 173 24.66 5.09 -3.86
C GLU A 173 23.64 5.50 -4.92
N PHE A 174 24.10 5.85 -6.11
CA PHE A 174 23.24 6.24 -7.23
C PHE A 174 23.24 5.19 -8.35
N ALA A 175 24.38 4.57 -8.64
CA ALA A 175 24.53 3.61 -9.73
C ALA A 175 23.58 2.41 -9.62
N ARG A 176 23.17 2.03 -8.40
CA ARG A 176 22.25 0.91 -8.15
C ARG A 176 20.84 1.09 -8.75
N PHE A 177 20.45 2.31 -9.09
CA PHE A 177 19.19 2.57 -9.75
C PHE A 177 19.22 2.29 -11.26
N ASN A 178 20.43 2.08 -11.84
CA ASN A 178 20.59 1.54 -13.18
C ASN A 178 20.83 0.03 -13.10
N VAL A 179 19.79 -0.75 -13.42
CA VAL A 179 19.83 -2.22 -13.35
C VAL A 179 20.14 -2.87 -14.70
N THR A 180 20.68 -2.09 -15.64
CA THR A 180 21.19 -2.62 -16.90
C THR A 180 22.45 -3.47 -16.63
N PRO A 181 22.50 -4.72 -17.12
CA PRO A 181 23.72 -5.53 -17.02
C PRO A 181 24.90 -4.85 -17.68
N SER A 182 26.01 -4.67 -16.96
CA SER A 182 27.21 -3.99 -17.46
C SER A 182 28.51 -4.68 -17.05
N GLY A 183 28.46 -5.57 -16.06
CA GLY A 183 29.56 -6.38 -15.57
C GLY A 183 29.43 -7.86 -15.97
N ALA A 184 30.36 -8.68 -15.50
CA ALA A 184 30.37 -10.11 -15.77
C ALA A 184 29.19 -10.84 -15.11
N ASP A 185 28.83 -10.42 -13.90
CA ASP A 185 27.80 -11.04 -13.07
C ASP A 185 27.09 -10.03 -12.16
N ALA A 186 26.17 -10.50 -11.35
CA ALA A 186 25.39 -9.69 -10.42
C ALA A 186 26.20 -9.13 -9.22
N LEU A 187 27.44 -9.58 -9.01
CA LEU A 187 28.33 -9.04 -8.00
C LEU A 187 29.21 -7.89 -8.53
N SER A 188 29.22 -7.73 -9.86
CA SER A 188 29.99 -6.68 -10.54
C SER A 188 29.13 -5.57 -11.14
N ASP A 189 27.80 -5.70 -11.09
CA ASP A 189 26.85 -4.66 -11.46
C ASP A 189 25.55 -4.73 -10.63
N TRP A 190 24.57 -3.87 -10.92
CA TRP A 190 23.36 -3.71 -10.14
C TRP A 190 22.12 -4.38 -10.75
N ARG A 191 22.31 -5.34 -11.72
CA ARG A 191 21.18 -5.98 -12.45
C ARG A 191 20.10 -6.58 -11.54
N ASN A 192 20.45 -7.00 -10.34
CA ASN A 192 19.55 -7.62 -9.36
C ASN A 192 19.04 -6.64 -8.29
N GLU A 193 19.51 -5.41 -8.22
CA GLU A 193 19.10 -4.46 -7.16
C GLU A 193 17.58 -4.31 -7.10
N VAL A 194 16.92 -4.19 -8.24
CA VAL A 194 15.47 -4.07 -8.35
C VAL A 194 14.70 -5.26 -7.77
N ASN A 195 15.32 -6.43 -7.68
CA ASN A 195 14.69 -7.64 -7.13
C ASN A 195 14.63 -7.62 -5.58
N GLY A 196 15.32 -6.69 -4.94
CA GLY A 196 15.21 -6.42 -3.51
C GLY A 196 14.02 -5.54 -3.13
N PHE A 197 13.15 -5.16 -4.08
CA PHE A 197 12.02 -4.26 -3.89
C PHE A 197 10.69 -4.89 -4.34
N GLY A 198 9.58 -4.31 -3.86
CA GLY A 198 8.23 -4.80 -4.14
C GLY A 198 7.74 -5.77 -3.08
N TYR A 199 8.15 -5.57 -1.84
CA TYR A 199 7.78 -6.41 -0.70
C TYR A 199 7.10 -5.62 0.40
N LEU A 200 6.51 -6.35 1.35
CA LEU A 200 6.14 -5.79 2.65
C LEU A 200 7.38 -5.75 3.56
N VAL A 201 7.57 -4.60 4.20
CA VAL A 201 8.71 -4.37 5.11
C VAL A 201 8.21 -4.33 6.54
N GLU A 202 8.66 -5.24 7.37
CA GLU A 202 8.29 -5.31 8.79
C GLU A 202 9.24 -4.46 9.63
N ILE A 203 8.64 -3.59 10.47
CA ILE A 203 9.32 -2.68 11.38
C ILE A 203 8.79 -2.91 12.80
N ASP A 204 9.66 -3.15 13.77
CA ASP A 204 9.28 -3.11 15.18
C ASP A 204 9.35 -1.66 15.70
N PRO A 205 8.19 -1.01 15.96
CA PRO A 205 8.18 0.38 16.41
C PRO A 205 8.73 0.55 17.83
N TYR A 206 8.69 -0.51 18.65
CA TYR A 206 9.06 -0.48 20.06
C TYR A 206 10.56 -0.76 20.31
N ASP A 207 11.23 -1.42 19.36
CA ASP A 207 12.68 -1.70 19.46
C ASP A 207 13.50 -0.78 18.56
N PRO A 208 14.10 0.28 19.11
CA PRO A 208 14.92 1.22 18.32
C PRO A 208 16.22 0.61 17.75
N GLY A 209 16.66 -0.52 18.26
CA GLY A 209 17.84 -1.25 17.77
C GLY A 209 17.53 -2.27 16.68
N SER A 210 16.26 -2.52 16.38
CA SER A 210 15.84 -3.52 15.39
C SER A 210 16.17 -3.08 13.94
N ILE A 211 16.47 -4.06 13.10
CA ILE A 211 16.69 -3.88 11.66
C ILE A 211 15.40 -4.23 10.93
N ALA A 212 14.86 -3.29 10.15
CA ALA A 212 13.68 -3.53 9.32
C ALA A 212 13.92 -4.71 8.37
N THR A 213 12.91 -5.55 8.19
CA THR A 213 13.03 -6.81 7.47
C THR A 213 11.99 -6.91 6.35
N LYS A 214 12.44 -7.10 5.11
CA LYS A 214 11.56 -7.38 3.96
C LYS A 214 11.15 -8.83 3.96
N ARG A 215 9.82 -9.09 3.88
CA ARG A 215 9.20 -10.42 3.99
C ARG A 215 8.84 -10.96 2.61
N THR A 216 9.74 -11.72 1.99
CA THR A 216 9.63 -12.11 0.58
C THR A 216 8.59 -13.19 0.28
N ALA A 217 8.15 -13.96 1.29
CA ALA A 217 7.13 -15.00 1.10
C ALA A 217 5.75 -14.44 0.72
N MET A 218 5.51 -13.14 0.94
CA MET A 218 4.26 -12.48 0.59
C MET A 218 4.19 -12.01 -0.88
N GLY A 219 5.20 -12.36 -1.69
CA GLY A 219 5.25 -12.02 -3.12
C GLY A 219 5.90 -10.69 -3.43
N ARG A 220 6.16 -10.46 -4.73
CA ARG A 220 6.82 -9.27 -5.26
C ARG A 220 5.94 -8.58 -6.30
N PHE A 221 5.32 -7.46 -5.92
CA PHE A 221 4.44 -6.65 -6.78
C PHE A 221 4.29 -5.23 -6.18
N ALA A 222 3.34 -4.43 -6.67
CA ALA A 222 3.01 -3.12 -6.10
C ALA A 222 2.07 -3.32 -4.90
N HIS A 223 2.63 -3.61 -3.72
CA HIS A 223 1.84 -3.83 -2.52
C HIS A 223 1.16 -2.55 -2.03
N GLU A 224 -0.15 -2.67 -1.77
CA GLU A 224 -0.99 -1.60 -1.25
C GLU A 224 -1.51 -1.94 0.16
N GLY A 225 -0.60 -1.99 1.11
CA GLY A 225 -0.89 -2.40 2.48
C GLY A 225 -1.01 -3.92 2.64
N ALA A 226 -1.29 -4.34 3.88
CA ALA A 226 -1.62 -5.72 4.21
C ALA A 226 -2.46 -5.80 5.49
N ALA A 227 -3.61 -6.44 5.43
CA ALA A 227 -4.45 -6.69 6.59
C ALA A 227 -4.42 -8.16 6.97
N TYR A 228 -4.28 -8.45 8.27
CA TYR A 228 -4.38 -9.82 8.75
C TYR A 228 -5.82 -10.22 9.06
N GLY A 229 -6.16 -11.48 8.74
CA GLY A 229 -7.42 -12.12 9.13
C GLY A 229 -7.50 -12.30 10.66
N LEU A 230 -8.69 -12.58 11.17
CA LEU A 230 -8.88 -12.76 12.62
C LEU A 230 -7.98 -13.88 13.16
N PRO A 231 -7.04 -13.60 14.08
CA PRO A 231 -6.16 -14.62 14.62
C PRO A 231 -6.93 -15.63 15.48
N GLN A 232 -6.82 -16.91 15.14
CA GLN A 232 -7.42 -18.01 15.89
C GLN A 232 -6.31 -18.94 16.38
N ALA A 233 -6.23 -19.18 17.68
CA ALA A 233 -5.23 -20.06 18.26
C ALA A 233 -5.27 -21.46 17.61
N GLY A 234 -4.11 -21.97 17.21
CA GLY A 234 -3.99 -23.28 16.54
C GLY A 234 -4.36 -23.27 15.05
N LYS A 235 -4.67 -22.12 14.45
CA LYS A 235 -4.92 -21.96 13.00
C LYS A 235 -3.82 -21.13 12.35
N PRO A 236 -3.47 -21.37 11.07
CA PRO A 236 -2.60 -20.47 10.31
C PRO A 236 -3.12 -19.02 10.28
N LEU A 237 -2.20 -18.06 10.21
CA LEU A 237 -2.56 -16.65 9.98
C LEU A 237 -2.70 -16.38 8.49
N ALA A 238 -3.73 -15.65 8.10
CA ALA A 238 -3.89 -15.13 6.76
C ALA A 238 -3.57 -13.62 6.72
N PHE A 239 -2.99 -13.16 5.59
CA PHE A 239 -2.80 -11.74 5.27
C PHE A 239 -3.33 -11.49 3.87
N TYR A 240 -4.00 -10.36 3.67
CA TYR A 240 -4.59 -9.95 2.40
C TYR A 240 -3.94 -8.66 1.92
N THR A 241 -3.68 -8.55 0.61
CA THR A 241 -3.00 -7.40 0.01
C THR A 241 -3.45 -7.20 -1.44
N GLY A 242 -3.57 -5.95 -1.87
CA GLY A 242 -3.80 -5.57 -3.26
C GLY A 242 -2.49 -5.35 -4.00
N ASP A 243 -2.52 -5.47 -5.33
CA ASP A 243 -1.44 -5.12 -6.26
C ASP A 243 -1.90 -3.92 -7.11
N ASP A 244 -1.56 -2.69 -6.68
CA ASP A 244 -2.08 -1.50 -7.34
C ASP A 244 -1.49 -1.30 -8.74
N SER A 245 -2.22 -1.84 -9.68
CA SER A 245 -2.11 -1.50 -11.09
C SER A 245 -3.37 -1.95 -11.83
N ARG A 246 -3.65 -1.32 -12.97
CA ARG A 246 -4.79 -1.70 -13.81
C ARG A 246 -4.65 -3.14 -14.27
N PHE A 247 -5.73 -3.94 -14.02
CA PHE A 247 -5.82 -5.36 -14.39
C PHE A 247 -4.92 -6.28 -13.56
N GLU A 248 -4.40 -5.82 -12.41
CA GLU A 248 -3.67 -6.65 -11.47
C GLU A 248 -4.60 -7.29 -10.43
N TYR A 249 -4.02 -7.96 -9.43
CA TYR A 249 -4.65 -9.03 -8.71
C TYR A 249 -4.72 -8.76 -7.21
N ILE A 250 -5.56 -9.56 -6.54
CA ILE A 250 -5.71 -9.60 -5.10
C ILE A 250 -5.06 -10.88 -4.58
N TYR A 251 -4.26 -10.76 -3.52
CA TYR A 251 -3.51 -11.88 -2.96
C TYR A 251 -3.88 -12.16 -1.51
N ARG A 252 -3.76 -13.43 -1.14
CA ARG A 252 -3.82 -13.91 0.24
C ARG A 252 -2.56 -14.71 0.53
N TYR A 253 -1.85 -14.35 1.58
CA TYR A 253 -0.77 -15.16 2.14
C TYR A 253 -1.27 -15.92 3.36
N VAL A 254 -0.90 -17.20 3.52
CA VAL A 254 -1.25 -18.04 4.67
C VAL A 254 0.01 -18.64 5.25
N SER A 255 0.26 -18.42 6.54
CA SER A 255 1.46 -18.93 7.23
C SER A 255 1.42 -20.44 7.37
N ASP A 256 2.59 -21.11 7.31
CA ASP A 256 2.71 -22.53 7.66
C ASP A 256 2.52 -22.75 9.16
N ALA A 257 2.99 -21.81 9.97
CA ALA A 257 2.88 -21.89 11.41
C ALA A 257 1.46 -21.56 11.88
N ALA A 258 0.92 -22.38 12.77
CA ALA A 258 -0.32 -22.08 13.48
C ALA A 258 -0.11 -20.98 14.52
N TRP A 259 -1.08 -20.08 14.64
CA TRP A 259 -1.03 -18.96 15.57
C TRP A 259 -1.00 -19.43 17.03
N ASP A 260 0.00 -18.93 17.77
CA ASP A 260 0.07 -19.02 19.21
C ASP A 260 -0.27 -17.64 19.83
N ALA A 261 -1.35 -17.57 20.59
CA ALA A 261 -1.77 -16.32 21.21
C ALA A 261 -0.72 -15.72 22.20
N ALA A 262 0.23 -16.54 22.69
CA ALA A 262 1.33 -16.06 23.53
C ALA A 262 2.30 -15.15 22.73
N ASP A 263 2.42 -15.35 21.42
CA ASP A 263 3.31 -14.57 20.54
C ASP A 263 2.87 -13.09 20.43
N ALA A 264 1.60 -12.78 20.69
CA ALA A 264 1.10 -11.40 20.73
C ALA A 264 1.79 -10.52 21.80
N ARG A 265 2.37 -11.14 22.81
CA ARG A 265 3.00 -10.43 23.96
C ARG A 265 4.52 -10.51 23.97
N ARG A 266 5.12 -11.15 22.98
CA ARG A 266 6.59 -11.26 22.89
C ARG A 266 7.22 -9.92 22.53
N THR A 267 8.42 -9.70 23.03
CA THR A 267 9.20 -8.47 22.77
C THR A 267 10.18 -8.62 21.61
N ASP A 268 10.56 -9.84 21.25
CA ASP A 268 11.38 -10.18 20.06
C ASP A 268 10.51 -10.30 18.80
N ARG A 269 9.77 -9.23 18.50
CA ARG A 269 8.68 -9.19 17.51
C ARG A 269 9.10 -9.58 16.10
N LEU A 270 10.31 -9.19 15.67
CA LEU A 270 10.80 -9.59 14.33
C LEU A 270 11.12 -11.09 14.24
N ALA A 271 11.47 -11.75 15.37
CA ALA A 271 11.61 -13.20 15.43
C ALA A 271 10.24 -13.89 15.36
N VAL A 272 9.22 -13.31 15.98
CA VAL A 272 7.82 -13.73 15.79
C VAL A 272 7.42 -13.56 14.33
N GLY A 273 7.76 -12.41 13.71
CA GLY A 273 7.55 -12.17 12.29
C GLY A 273 8.17 -13.24 11.40
N ALA A 274 9.39 -13.66 11.68
CA ALA A 274 10.05 -14.74 10.95
C ALA A 274 9.29 -16.07 11.03
N LYS A 275 8.65 -16.37 12.17
CA LYS A 275 7.83 -17.58 12.35
C LYS A 275 6.61 -17.59 11.42
N TYR A 276 5.96 -16.42 11.22
CA TYR A 276 4.68 -16.35 10.52
C TYR A 276 4.76 -15.77 9.10
N LEU A 277 5.79 -15.00 8.76
CA LEU A 277 5.87 -14.29 7.49
C LEU A 277 6.98 -14.80 6.54
N ASP A 278 7.88 -15.69 7.00
CA ASP A 278 8.95 -16.20 6.15
C ASP A 278 8.62 -17.55 5.50
N LYS A 279 7.63 -18.28 6.02
CA LYS A 279 7.19 -19.58 5.53
C LYS A 279 5.67 -19.66 5.48
N GLY A 280 5.16 -19.93 4.30
CA GLY A 280 3.74 -20.02 4.02
C GLY A 280 3.46 -20.13 2.53
N THR A 281 2.19 -20.11 2.19
CA THR A 281 1.74 -20.17 0.80
C THR A 281 1.08 -18.84 0.41
N LEU A 282 1.52 -18.30 -0.73
CA LEU A 282 0.87 -17.16 -1.38
C LEU A 282 -0.20 -17.70 -2.35
N TYR A 283 -1.36 -17.08 -2.33
CA TYR A 283 -2.50 -17.38 -3.20
C TYR A 283 -2.90 -16.12 -3.96
N VAL A 284 -3.49 -16.31 -5.14
CA VAL A 284 -4.13 -15.23 -5.90
C VAL A 284 -5.62 -15.51 -6.06
N ALA A 285 -6.44 -14.45 -6.07
CA ALA A 285 -7.90 -14.56 -6.11
C ALA A 285 -8.43 -14.83 -7.53
N ARG A 286 -9.43 -15.72 -7.62
CA ARG A 286 -10.32 -15.83 -8.77
C ARG A 286 -11.76 -15.67 -8.30
N PHE A 287 -12.44 -14.65 -8.85
CA PHE A 287 -13.84 -14.33 -8.57
C PHE A 287 -14.74 -14.97 -9.62
N ASN A 288 -15.79 -15.66 -9.19
CA ASN A 288 -16.78 -16.27 -10.06
C ASN A 288 -18.05 -15.39 -10.14
N ASP A 289 -18.81 -15.56 -11.22
CA ASP A 289 -20.00 -14.72 -11.48
C ASP A 289 -21.17 -15.00 -10.51
N ASP A 290 -21.14 -16.13 -9.81
CA ASP A 290 -22.15 -16.56 -8.85
C ASP A 290 -21.94 -16.03 -7.42
N GLY A 291 -20.93 -15.17 -7.19
CA GLY A 291 -20.57 -14.66 -5.87
C GLY A 291 -19.66 -15.58 -5.06
N THR A 292 -19.20 -16.68 -5.63
CA THR A 292 -18.14 -17.50 -5.04
C THR A 292 -16.78 -17.10 -5.56
N GLY A 293 -15.72 -17.52 -4.88
CA GLY A 293 -14.36 -17.33 -5.35
C GLY A 293 -13.41 -18.44 -4.90
N SER A 294 -12.22 -18.44 -5.49
CA SER A 294 -11.18 -19.41 -5.19
C SER A 294 -9.84 -18.73 -4.97
N TRP A 295 -9.11 -19.19 -3.97
CA TRP A 295 -7.72 -18.85 -3.72
C TRP A 295 -6.83 -19.85 -4.44
N LEU A 296 -6.13 -19.44 -5.48
CA LEU A 296 -5.26 -20.27 -6.33
C LEU A 296 -3.84 -20.22 -5.75
N PRO A 297 -3.28 -21.34 -5.27
CA PRO A 297 -1.94 -21.36 -4.67
C PRO A 297 -0.86 -21.08 -5.71
N LEU A 298 0.15 -20.30 -5.36
CA LEU A 298 1.33 -20.01 -6.19
C LEU A 298 2.51 -20.88 -5.75
N THR A 299 2.44 -22.16 -6.12
CA THR A 299 3.48 -23.16 -5.83
C THR A 299 3.88 -23.91 -7.11
N PRO A 300 5.07 -24.52 -7.18
CA PRO A 300 5.49 -25.27 -8.37
C PRO A 300 4.51 -26.37 -8.79
N ASP A 301 3.80 -26.96 -7.83
CA ASP A 301 2.83 -28.05 -8.09
C ASP A 301 1.45 -27.56 -8.51
N SER A 302 1.17 -26.28 -8.41
CA SER A 302 -0.12 -25.69 -8.79
C SER A 302 -0.40 -25.85 -10.27
N VAL A 303 -1.64 -26.19 -10.62
CA VAL A 303 -2.07 -26.38 -12.01
C VAL A 303 -2.73 -25.08 -12.50
N GLY A 304 -2.19 -24.52 -13.58
CA GLY A 304 -2.67 -23.31 -14.20
C GLY A 304 -3.93 -23.51 -15.05
N LYS A 305 -4.43 -22.42 -15.61
CA LYS A 305 -5.65 -22.43 -16.46
C LYS A 305 -5.53 -23.26 -17.74
N ASP A 306 -4.32 -23.54 -18.18
CA ASP A 306 -4.02 -24.37 -19.36
C ASP A 306 -3.83 -25.87 -19.02
N GLY A 307 -4.00 -26.25 -17.76
CA GLY A 307 -3.83 -27.62 -17.28
C GLY A 307 -2.38 -28.03 -17.03
N THR A 308 -1.40 -27.14 -17.21
CA THR A 308 0.02 -27.43 -16.93
C THR A 308 0.41 -26.97 -15.52
N ARG A 309 1.53 -27.50 -15.00
CA ARG A 309 2.03 -27.08 -13.68
C ARG A 309 2.75 -25.74 -13.76
N LEU A 310 2.58 -24.89 -12.75
CA LEU A 310 3.28 -23.63 -12.61
C LEU A 310 4.80 -23.83 -12.59
N GLY A 311 5.30 -24.94 -12.00
CA GLY A 311 6.70 -25.33 -11.99
C GLY A 311 7.29 -25.64 -13.37
N SER A 312 6.49 -25.85 -14.40
CA SER A 312 6.99 -25.94 -15.78
C SER A 312 7.42 -24.59 -16.35
N ARG A 313 6.92 -23.49 -15.77
CA ARG A 313 7.27 -22.12 -16.16
C ARG A 313 8.23 -21.45 -15.18
N TYR A 314 8.06 -21.70 -13.88
CA TYR A 314 8.90 -21.20 -12.80
C TYR A 314 9.24 -22.38 -11.89
N ALA A 315 10.47 -22.88 -11.98
CA ALA A 315 10.85 -24.18 -11.41
C ALA A 315 10.86 -24.20 -9.87
N THR A 316 11.10 -23.06 -9.24
CA THR A 316 11.27 -22.95 -7.79
C THR A 316 10.35 -21.91 -7.18
N LEU A 317 10.13 -21.98 -5.86
CA LEU A 317 9.29 -21.02 -5.15
C LEU A 317 9.83 -19.58 -5.21
N ASP A 318 11.15 -19.41 -5.08
CA ASP A 318 11.79 -18.09 -5.19
C ASP A 318 11.61 -17.49 -6.59
N GLU A 319 11.70 -18.29 -7.65
CA GLU A 319 11.42 -17.85 -9.01
C GLU A 319 9.95 -17.43 -9.18
N ILE A 320 8.99 -18.16 -8.59
CA ILE A 320 7.57 -17.80 -8.57
C ILE A 320 7.38 -16.45 -7.87
N LEU A 321 8.01 -16.26 -6.70
CA LEU A 321 7.85 -15.04 -5.90
C LEU A 321 8.51 -13.82 -6.55
N ILE A 322 9.59 -13.97 -7.29
CA ILE A 322 10.17 -12.89 -8.12
C ILE A 322 9.23 -12.54 -9.29
N ASN A 323 8.52 -13.53 -9.83
CA ASN A 323 7.59 -13.41 -10.95
C ASN A 323 6.12 -13.46 -10.53
N THR A 324 5.74 -12.97 -9.36
CA THR A 324 4.41 -13.14 -8.77
C THR A 324 3.28 -12.77 -9.72
N ARG A 325 3.36 -11.61 -10.42
CA ARG A 325 2.37 -11.21 -11.43
C ARG A 325 2.27 -12.22 -12.59
N GLY A 326 3.40 -12.71 -13.08
CA GLY A 326 3.44 -13.72 -14.15
C GLY A 326 2.90 -15.09 -13.70
N ALA A 327 3.09 -15.45 -12.44
CA ALA A 327 2.51 -16.64 -11.85
C ALA A 327 0.97 -16.50 -11.72
N ALA A 328 0.48 -15.35 -11.30
CA ALA A 328 -0.95 -15.04 -11.24
C ALA A 328 -1.62 -15.07 -12.62
N ASP A 329 -0.96 -14.51 -13.66
CA ASP A 329 -1.38 -14.60 -15.07
C ASP A 329 -1.56 -16.07 -15.50
N PHE A 330 -0.57 -16.89 -15.16
CA PHE A 330 -0.57 -18.32 -15.51
C PHE A 330 -1.70 -19.09 -14.82
N MET A 331 -1.96 -18.79 -13.55
CA MET A 331 -3.03 -19.41 -12.78
C MET A 331 -4.44 -18.99 -13.25
N GLY A 332 -4.57 -17.91 -13.98
CA GLY A 332 -5.86 -17.39 -14.43
C GLY A 332 -6.63 -16.67 -13.32
N ALA A 333 -5.92 -15.84 -12.57
CA ALA A 333 -6.50 -14.94 -11.59
C ALA A 333 -7.46 -13.93 -12.24
N THR A 334 -8.38 -13.35 -11.48
CA THR A 334 -9.31 -12.33 -11.98
C THR A 334 -8.63 -10.97 -12.03
N PRO A 335 -8.47 -10.34 -13.21
CA PRO A 335 -7.89 -9.01 -13.31
C PRO A 335 -8.87 -7.95 -12.82
N THR A 336 -8.40 -7.05 -11.94
CA THR A 336 -9.23 -6.08 -11.22
C THR A 336 -8.90 -4.62 -11.56
N ASP A 337 -9.68 -3.68 -11.01
CA ASP A 337 -9.60 -2.25 -11.30
C ASP A 337 -8.74 -1.52 -10.26
N ARG A 338 -7.40 -1.75 -10.28
CA ARG A 338 -6.43 -1.21 -9.32
C ARG A 338 -6.82 -1.58 -7.88
N PRO A 339 -6.44 -2.77 -7.41
CA PRO A 339 -6.70 -3.18 -6.02
C PRO A 339 -5.74 -2.47 -5.06
N GLU A 340 -6.33 -1.63 -4.21
CA GLU A 340 -5.63 -0.77 -3.26
C GLU A 340 -5.62 -1.40 -1.85
N TRP A 341 -6.02 -0.65 -0.84
CA TRP A 341 -5.97 -1.07 0.55
C TRP A 341 -6.97 -2.17 0.89
N THR A 342 -6.58 -2.94 1.88
CA THR A 342 -7.39 -4.03 2.44
C THR A 342 -7.66 -3.78 3.92
N ALA A 343 -8.87 -4.07 4.39
CA ALA A 343 -9.25 -4.01 5.80
C ALA A 343 -10.06 -5.25 6.20
N VAL A 344 -9.86 -5.74 7.42
CA VAL A 344 -10.58 -6.89 7.97
C VAL A 344 -11.49 -6.43 9.10
N HIS A 345 -12.77 -6.81 9.05
CA HIS A 345 -13.72 -6.47 10.09
C HIS A 345 -13.32 -7.15 11.42
N PRO A 346 -13.21 -6.39 12.53
CA PRO A 346 -12.54 -6.88 13.75
C PRO A 346 -13.27 -7.99 14.49
N THR A 347 -14.53 -8.28 14.18
CA THR A 347 -15.32 -9.28 14.90
C THR A 347 -15.81 -10.43 14.05
N ASN A 348 -16.20 -10.18 12.77
CA ASN A 348 -16.72 -11.23 11.88
C ASN A 348 -15.70 -11.75 10.86
N GLY A 349 -14.59 -11.05 10.66
CA GLY A 349 -13.53 -11.47 9.75
C GLY A 349 -13.79 -11.19 8.26
N ASP A 350 -14.88 -10.51 7.91
CA ASP A 350 -15.13 -10.07 6.54
C ASP A 350 -14.00 -9.15 6.07
N VAL A 351 -13.50 -9.40 4.88
CA VAL A 351 -12.39 -8.64 4.29
C VAL A 351 -12.95 -7.67 3.26
N TYR A 352 -12.49 -6.43 3.32
CA TYR A 352 -12.86 -5.35 2.40
C TYR A 352 -11.64 -4.91 1.62
N LEU A 353 -11.83 -4.59 0.35
CA LEU A 353 -10.75 -4.09 -0.51
C LEU A 353 -11.31 -3.04 -1.46
N THR A 354 -10.57 -1.96 -1.61
CA THR A 354 -10.87 -0.88 -2.53
C THR A 354 -10.34 -1.19 -3.93
N LEU A 355 -11.17 -0.98 -4.94
CA LEU A 355 -10.83 -1.01 -6.36
C LEU A 355 -11.00 0.42 -6.88
N THR A 356 -9.88 1.15 -6.94
CA THR A 356 -9.94 2.62 -6.98
C THR A 356 -10.48 3.16 -8.29
N ASN A 357 -10.02 2.69 -9.44
CA ASN A 357 -10.57 3.03 -10.76
C ASN A 357 -9.88 2.25 -11.89
N ASN A 358 -10.50 2.19 -13.07
CA ASN A 358 -9.86 1.69 -14.28
C ASN A 358 -10.48 2.29 -15.56
N SER A 359 -10.01 3.45 -15.97
CA SER A 359 -10.42 4.09 -17.22
C SER A 359 -9.98 3.33 -18.48
N SER A 360 -9.08 2.35 -18.35
CA SER A 360 -8.62 1.51 -19.47
C SER A 360 -9.50 0.27 -19.68
N ARG A 361 -10.45 -0.04 -18.78
CA ARG A 361 -11.39 -1.13 -18.99
C ARG A 361 -12.40 -0.74 -20.06
N ASN A 362 -12.36 -1.40 -21.20
CA ASN A 362 -13.15 -1.10 -22.39
C ASN A 362 -13.78 -2.38 -22.97
N ALA A 363 -14.50 -2.27 -24.09
CA ALA A 363 -15.13 -3.41 -24.72
C ALA A 363 -14.14 -4.51 -25.15
N GLY A 364 -12.89 -4.14 -25.49
CA GLY A 364 -11.86 -5.11 -25.87
C GLY A 364 -11.25 -5.86 -24.69
N THR A 365 -11.15 -5.23 -23.52
CA THR A 365 -10.67 -5.86 -22.28
C THR A 365 -11.79 -6.56 -21.51
N GLY A 366 -13.03 -6.18 -21.75
CA GLY A 366 -14.22 -6.76 -21.15
C GLY A 366 -14.41 -6.38 -19.68
N THR A 367 -15.57 -6.77 -19.16
CA THR A 367 -15.94 -6.73 -17.74
C THR A 367 -15.92 -8.14 -17.17
N ASN A 368 -15.94 -8.24 -15.85
CA ASN A 368 -16.22 -9.46 -15.09
C ASN A 368 -17.10 -9.11 -13.90
N ALA A 369 -17.61 -10.10 -13.17
CA ALA A 369 -18.54 -9.85 -12.08
C ALA A 369 -17.97 -8.93 -10.99
N ALA A 370 -16.68 -9.10 -10.66
CA ALA A 370 -15.98 -8.25 -9.68
C ALA A 370 -15.67 -6.84 -10.21
N ASN A 371 -15.72 -6.63 -11.53
CA ASN A 371 -15.42 -5.34 -12.20
C ASN A 371 -16.44 -5.10 -13.32
N PRO A 372 -17.70 -4.79 -12.97
CA PRO A 372 -18.83 -4.84 -13.91
C PRO A 372 -19.03 -3.55 -14.72
N ARG A 373 -18.12 -2.57 -14.63
CA ARG A 373 -18.25 -1.29 -15.34
C ARG A 373 -17.10 -1.06 -16.31
N LEU A 374 -17.42 -0.72 -17.55
CA LEU A 374 -16.48 -0.18 -18.50
C LEU A 374 -16.11 1.26 -18.13
N ASN A 375 -14.90 1.68 -18.46
CA ASN A 375 -14.38 3.03 -18.16
C ASN A 375 -14.67 3.43 -16.69
N ASN A 376 -14.34 2.53 -15.77
CA ASN A 376 -14.66 2.70 -14.35
C ASN A 376 -13.80 3.79 -13.71
N VAL A 377 -14.20 5.04 -13.85
CA VAL A 377 -13.49 6.21 -13.28
C VAL A 377 -13.83 6.48 -11.82
N ASN A 378 -14.85 5.81 -11.29
CA ASN A 378 -15.35 6.06 -9.93
C ASN A 378 -14.92 4.99 -8.92
N GLY A 379 -14.49 3.81 -9.38
CA GLY A 379 -14.12 2.73 -8.49
C GLY A 379 -15.29 2.12 -7.70
N HIS A 380 -14.98 1.17 -6.86
CA HIS A 380 -15.92 0.48 -5.97
C HIS A 380 -15.16 -0.26 -4.86
N ILE A 381 -15.88 -0.76 -3.89
CA ILE A 381 -15.34 -1.60 -2.80
C ILE A 381 -15.98 -2.96 -2.89
N ILE A 382 -15.17 -4.02 -2.85
CA ILE A 382 -15.64 -5.39 -2.71
C ILE A 382 -15.43 -5.87 -1.28
N ARG A 383 -16.21 -6.87 -0.87
CA ARG A 383 -15.97 -7.59 0.38
C ARG A 383 -16.14 -9.09 0.17
N TRP A 384 -15.43 -9.86 0.99
CA TRP A 384 -15.56 -11.32 1.00
C TRP A 384 -15.41 -11.89 2.39
N HIS A 385 -15.85 -13.14 2.54
CA HIS A 385 -15.62 -13.98 3.70
C HIS A 385 -15.00 -15.28 3.26
N ASP A 386 -13.85 -15.63 3.85
CA ASP A 386 -13.16 -16.89 3.55
C ASP A 386 -13.91 -18.08 4.15
N ASP A 387 -14.08 -19.14 3.38
CA ASP A 387 -14.69 -20.38 3.87
C ASP A 387 -13.72 -21.11 4.81
N ALA A 388 -14.17 -21.43 6.00
CA ALA A 388 -13.34 -22.04 7.02
C ALA A 388 -12.71 -23.36 6.57
N GLY A 389 -11.36 -23.40 6.53
CA GLY A 389 -10.59 -24.60 6.16
C GLY A 389 -10.55 -24.93 4.68
N ALA A 390 -11.04 -24.04 3.81
CA ALA A 390 -11.03 -24.18 2.37
C ALA A 390 -10.23 -23.06 1.67
N ASN A 391 -9.91 -23.28 0.39
CA ASN A 391 -9.34 -22.23 -0.47
C ASN A 391 -10.44 -21.60 -1.34
N THR A 392 -11.59 -21.33 -0.74
CA THR A 392 -12.74 -20.68 -1.34
C THR A 392 -13.23 -19.54 -0.47
N PHE A 393 -14.02 -18.66 -1.04
CA PHE A 393 -14.64 -17.54 -0.36
C PHE A 393 -15.96 -17.18 -1.03
N HIS A 394 -16.82 -16.47 -0.29
CA HIS A 394 -18.01 -15.81 -0.82
C HIS A 394 -17.77 -14.31 -0.86
N TRP A 395 -18.22 -13.63 -1.92
CA TRP A 395 -17.94 -12.22 -2.13
C TRP A 395 -19.14 -11.47 -2.72
N GLU A 396 -19.13 -10.16 -2.49
CA GLU A 396 -20.09 -9.24 -3.12
C GLU A 396 -19.47 -7.84 -3.26
N ILE A 397 -20.12 -6.97 -4.04
CA ILE A 397 -19.74 -5.56 -4.10
C ILE A 397 -20.38 -4.86 -2.90
N PHE A 398 -19.54 -4.18 -2.10
CA PHE A 398 -19.99 -3.43 -0.93
C PHE A 398 -20.63 -2.10 -1.33
N VAL A 399 -19.94 -1.28 -2.12
CA VAL A 399 -20.42 0.01 -2.60
C VAL A 399 -19.80 0.35 -3.95
N PHE A 400 -20.62 0.87 -4.87
CA PHE A 400 -20.12 1.50 -6.09
C PHE A 400 -19.86 2.98 -5.87
N GLY A 401 -18.65 3.46 -6.23
CA GLY A 401 -18.36 4.88 -6.32
C GLY A 401 -19.17 5.52 -7.46
N SER A 402 -19.71 6.70 -7.21
CA SER A 402 -20.42 7.51 -8.20
C SER A 402 -20.73 8.90 -7.67
N ASP A 403 -21.00 9.86 -8.57
CA ASP A 403 -21.68 11.10 -8.25
C ASP A 403 -23.21 10.90 -8.15
N ALA A 404 -23.85 11.80 -7.40
CA ALA A 404 -25.29 11.73 -7.14
C ALA A 404 -26.16 11.93 -8.38
N GLY A 405 -25.65 12.60 -9.41
CA GLY A 405 -26.38 12.90 -10.64
C GLY A 405 -26.18 11.89 -11.76
N ALA A 406 -25.35 10.86 -11.53
CA ALA A 406 -25.10 9.84 -12.54
C ALA A 406 -26.34 8.96 -12.79
N ALA A 407 -26.40 8.37 -13.98
CA ALA A 407 -27.43 7.40 -14.35
C ALA A 407 -27.39 6.18 -13.42
N ALA A 408 -28.51 5.48 -13.28
CA ALA A 408 -28.68 4.37 -12.33
C ALA A 408 -27.73 3.18 -12.61
N ASP A 409 -27.29 2.98 -13.83
CA ASP A 409 -26.31 1.96 -14.21
C ASP A 409 -24.89 2.29 -13.74
N THR A 410 -24.60 3.57 -13.49
CA THR A 410 -23.36 4.09 -12.91
C THR A 410 -23.50 4.25 -11.40
N ASN A 411 -24.53 4.96 -10.92
CA ASN A 411 -24.84 5.11 -9.49
C ASN A 411 -25.67 3.94 -8.96
N ARG A 412 -25.12 2.74 -9.05
CA ARG A 412 -25.79 1.50 -8.61
C ARG A 412 -26.05 1.43 -7.11
N SER A 413 -25.27 2.18 -6.32
CA SER A 413 -25.44 2.30 -4.87
C SER A 413 -26.44 3.40 -4.46
N GLY A 414 -26.97 4.18 -5.41
CA GLY A 414 -27.94 5.23 -5.13
C GLY A 414 -27.39 6.37 -4.27
N LEU A 415 -26.08 6.65 -4.39
CA LEU A 415 -25.42 7.69 -3.59
C LEU A 415 -26.00 9.07 -3.84
N SER A 416 -26.05 9.88 -2.79
CA SER A 416 -26.53 11.26 -2.79
C SER A 416 -25.36 12.27 -2.77
N ALA A 417 -25.66 13.54 -2.91
CA ALA A 417 -24.66 14.61 -2.78
C ALA A 417 -23.93 14.63 -1.41
N LEU A 418 -24.54 14.01 -0.38
CA LEU A 418 -23.97 13.95 0.97
C LEU A 418 -22.90 12.87 1.13
N ASN A 419 -22.93 11.84 0.29
CA ASN A 419 -22.04 10.67 0.41
C ASN A 419 -21.50 10.14 -0.92
N GLN A 420 -21.66 10.89 -2.01
CA GLN A 420 -21.01 10.59 -3.28
C GLN A 420 -19.51 10.41 -3.08
N LEU A 421 -18.94 9.38 -3.69
CA LEU A 421 -17.51 9.06 -3.60
C LEU A 421 -16.99 8.54 -4.94
N ALA A 422 -15.72 8.76 -5.19
CA ALA A 422 -15.01 8.14 -6.29
C ALA A 422 -13.56 7.88 -5.88
N SER A 423 -12.91 6.97 -6.60
CA SER A 423 -11.53 6.54 -6.33
C SER A 423 -11.32 6.17 -4.86
N PRO A 424 -12.11 5.21 -4.29
CA PRO A 424 -11.83 4.72 -2.95
C PRO A 424 -10.45 4.07 -2.93
N ASP A 425 -9.65 4.43 -1.92
CA ASP A 425 -8.26 4.05 -1.80
C ASP A 425 -7.99 3.55 -0.37
N GLY A 426 -7.55 4.43 0.55
CA GLY A 426 -7.36 4.06 1.95
C GLY A 426 -8.62 3.52 2.60
N ILE A 427 -8.52 2.38 3.28
CA ILE A 427 -9.62 1.75 4.00
C ILE A 427 -9.14 1.16 5.33
N ALA A 428 -9.87 1.36 6.42
CA ALA A 428 -9.52 0.80 7.72
C ALA A 428 -10.75 0.57 8.60
N PHE A 429 -10.71 -0.45 9.42
CA PHE A 429 -11.63 -0.60 10.53
C PHE A 429 -11.04 -0.05 11.82
N ASP A 430 -11.84 0.65 12.60
CA ASP A 430 -11.52 0.78 14.02
C ASP A 430 -12.03 -0.45 14.81
N ALA A 431 -11.59 -0.59 16.05
CA ALA A 431 -11.92 -1.77 16.87
C ALA A 431 -13.43 -1.89 17.21
N ARG A 432 -14.23 -0.86 16.93
CA ARG A 432 -15.70 -0.85 17.11
C ARG A 432 -16.44 -1.37 15.88
N GLY A 433 -15.73 -1.60 14.77
CA GLY A 433 -16.31 -2.04 13.51
C GLY A 433 -16.82 -0.89 12.62
N ILE A 434 -16.38 0.34 12.85
CA ILE A 434 -16.60 1.45 11.93
C ILE A 434 -15.58 1.32 10.80
N LEU A 435 -16.07 1.22 9.55
CA LEU A 435 -15.26 1.24 8.35
C LEU A 435 -15.04 2.70 7.93
N TRP A 436 -13.78 3.09 7.85
CA TRP A 436 -13.32 4.39 7.38
C TRP A 436 -12.82 4.23 5.94
N ILE A 437 -13.32 5.05 5.01
CA ILE A 437 -13.02 4.98 3.59
C ILE A 437 -12.46 6.32 3.15
N GLN A 438 -11.29 6.33 2.52
CA GLN A 438 -10.60 7.50 2.02
C GLN A 438 -10.54 7.49 0.49
N THR A 439 -10.33 8.65 -0.12
CA THR A 439 -10.35 8.77 -1.59
C THR A 439 -9.08 9.44 -2.11
N ASP A 440 -8.63 8.96 -3.28
CA ASP A 440 -7.59 9.54 -4.12
C ASP A 440 -8.15 9.85 -5.52
N ASN A 441 -8.66 11.06 -5.71
CA ASN A 441 -9.12 11.52 -7.01
C ASN A 441 -8.01 12.19 -7.85
N GLY A 442 -6.80 12.25 -7.32
CA GLY A 442 -5.64 12.86 -7.96
C GLY A 442 -5.64 14.38 -7.98
N ILE A 443 -4.45 14.93 -8.07
CA ILE A 443 -4.17 16.37 -7.98
C ILE A 443 -4.35 17.13 -9.30
N ASP A 444 -4.28 16.44 -10.42
CA ASP A 444 -4.24 17.09 -11.71
C ASP A 444 -5.61 17.59 -12.15
N GLY A 445 -5.64 18.71 -12.85
CA GLY A 445 -6.83 19.19 -13.55
C GLY A 445 -7.49 18.17 -14.49
N GLY A 446 -6.92 16.97 -14.57
CA GLY A 446 -7.47 15.76 -15.17
C GLY A 446 -8.42 14.95 -14.30
N ARG A 447 -9.07 15.56 -13.31
CA ARG A 447 -10.11 14.92 -12.51
C ARG A 447 -11.19 14.32 -13.40
N ASN A 448 -11.03 13.03 -13.69
CA ASN A 448 -11.77 12.33 -14.74
C ASN A 448 -13.19 11.93 -14.31
N ASN A 449 -13.55 12.14 -13.05
CA ASN A 449 -14.87 11.79 -12.53
C ASN A 449 -15.63 13.03 -12.01
N ALA A 450 -16.95 12.92 -11.96
CA ALA A 450 -17.84 14.01 -11.57
C ALA A 450 -17.72 14.35 -10.06
N VAL A 451 -17.41 13.37 -9.22
CA VAL A 451 -17.23 13.56 -7.78
C VAL A 451 -16.03 14.47 -7.52
N ALA A 452 -14.89 14.20 -8.17
CA ALA A 452 -13.68 15.02 -8.04
C ALA A 452 -13.87 16.49 -8.48
N ARG A 453 -14.87 16.75 -9.37
CA ARG A 453 -15.25 18.12 -9.76
C ARG A 453 -16.23 18.76 -8.79
N ALA A 454 -16.95 17.96 -8.00
CA ALA A 454 -18.00 18.44 -7.09
C ALA A 454 -17.50 18.64 -5.65
N THR A 455 -16.48 17.88 -5.23
CA THR A 455 -15.92 17.94 -3.88
C THR A 455 -14.41 17.65 -3.90
N ASN A 456 -13.72 17.94 -2.81
CA ASN A 456 -12.34 17.51 -2.62
C ASN A 456 -12.31 16.05 -2.17
N ASP A 457 -11.09 15.47 -2.09
CA ASP A 457 -10.90 14.17 -1.49
C ASP A 457 -11.32 14.16 -0.03
N GLN A 458 -11.77 13.01 0.44
CA GLN A 458 -12.59 12.92 1.63
C GLN A 458 -12.37 11.62 2.39
N MET A 459 -12.81 11.60 3.62
CA MET A 459 -13.00 10.39 4.40
C MET A 459 -14.48 10.21 4.75
N LEU A 460 -15.00 9.02 4.47
CA LEU A 460 -16.36 8.61 4.83
C LEU A 460 -16.30 7.52 5.91
N ALA A 461 -17.41 7.32 6.60
CA ALA A 461 -17.56 6.31 7.63
C ALA A 461 -18.87 5.55 7.47
N VAL A 462 -18.85 4.25 7.74
CA VAL A 462 -20.04 3.39 7.75
C VAL A 462 -19.85 2.25 8.75
N ILE A 463 -20.94 1.77 9.35
CA ILE A 463 -20.96 0.53 10.13
C ILE A 463 -21.58 -0.55 9.24
N PRO A 464 -20.79 -1.41 8.61
CA PRO A 464 -21.35 -2.45 7.74
C PRO A 464 -21.89 -3.61 8.57
N GLY A 465 -23.01 -4.18 8.12
CA GLY A 465 -23.47 -5.47 8.62
C GLY A 465 -22.53 -6.61 8.17
N ALA A 466 -22.59 -7.75 8.85
CA ALA A 466 -21.89 -8.95 8.43
C ALA A 466 -22.31 -9.37 7.00
N LEU A 467 -21.37 -10.00 6.27
CA LEU A 467 -21.69 -10.64 5.01
C LEU A 467 -22.69 -11.76 5.31
N ALA A 468 -23.94 -11.57 4.84
CA ALA A 468 -24.92 -12.64 4.82
C ALA A 468 -24.51 -13.67 3.76
N ASP A 469 -25.05 -14.88 3.82
CA ASP A 469 -24.85 -15.89 2.77
C ASP A 469 -25.03 -15.22 1.41
N SER A 470 -23.97 -15.23 0.60
CA SER A 470 -23.89 -14.48 -0.64
C SER A 470 -25.08 -14.80 -1.54
N LYS A 471 -25.81 -13.77 -1.92
CA LYS A 471 -26.90 -13.87 -2.90
C LYS A 471 -26.48 -13.41 -4.30
N GLY A 472 -25.17 -13.25 -4.50
CA GLY A 472 -24.59 -12.76 -5.75
C GLY A 472 -24.06 -11.32 -5.67
N PRO A 473 -23.42 -10.83 -6.72
CA PRO A 473 -22.55 -9.64 -6.73
C PRO A 473 -23.31 -8.28 -6.72
N GLY A 474 -24.43 -8.18 -6.04
CA GLY A 474 -25.17 -6.91 -5.91
C GLY A 474 -24.56 -5.99 -4.84
N PRO A 475 -24.72 -4.63 -4.94
CA PRO A 475 -24.16 -3.73 -3.94
C PRO A 475 -24.89 -3.83 -2.61
N VAL A 476 -24.12 -3.91 -1.51
CA VAL A 476 -24.64 -3.89 -0.14
C VAL A 476 -25.21 -2.51 0.19
N VAL A 477 -24.43 -1.47 -0.09
CA VAL A 477 -24.90 -0.08 -0.02
C VAL A 477 -25.73 0.21 -1.27
N ASN A 478 -26.98 0.56 -1.07
CA ASN A 478 -27.96 0.78 -2.12
C ASN A 478 -28.86 1.99 -1.78
N ALA A 479 -29.79 2.35 -2.64
CA ALA A 479 -30.65 3.53 -2.49
C ALA A 479 -31.46 3.57 -1.16
N ALA A 480 -31.74 2.41 -0.57
CA ALA A 480 -32.53 2.35 0.68
C ALA A 480 -31.67 2.62 1.93
N ASN A 481 -30.36 2.29 1.90
CA ASN A 481 -29.47 2.37 3.07
C ASN A 481 -28.25 3.27 2.87
N GLN A 482 -28.09 3.91 1.71
CA GLN A 482 -26.90 4.74 1.42
C GLN A 482 -26.68 5.86 2.46
N GLY A 483 -27.73 6.30 3.15
CA GLY A 483 -27.63 7.32 4.21
C GLY A 483 -26.81 6.91 5.42
N ASP A 484 -26.52 5.62 5.59
CA ASP A 484 -25.64 5.11 6.65
C ASP A 484 -24.15 5.32 6.32
N LEU A 485 -23.81 5.50 5.04
CA LEU A 485 -22.50 5.94 4.60
C LEU A 485 -22.41 7.47 4.72
N ARG A 486 -21.58 7.97 5.63
CA ARG A 486 -21.54 9.39 6.01
C ARG A 486 -20.18 10.01 5.71
N ARG A 487 -20.19 11.19 5.10
CA ARG A 487 -19.00 12.00 4.95
C ARG A 487 -18.57 12.52 6.32
N PHE A 488 -17.33 12.26 6.68
CA PHE A 488 -16.74 12.66 7.97
C PHE A 488 -15.75 13.81 7.83
N PHE A 489 -14.89 13.77 6.82
CA PHE A 489 -13.84 14.74 6.61
C PHE A 489 -13.71 15.06 5.11
N VAL A 490 -13.38 16.32 4.80
CA VAL A 490 -13.05 16.76 3.43
C VAL A 490 -11.71 17.47 3.50
N GLY A 491 -10.80 17.07 2.65
CA GLY A 491 -9.44 17.58 2.57
C GLY A 491 -9.33 18.93 1.87
N PRO A 492 -8.13 19.51 1.88
CA PRO A 492 -7.81 20.66 1.06
C PRO A 492 -7.99 20.38 -0.44
N ASN A 493 -8.11 21.43 -1.23
CA ASN A 493 -8.23 21.28 -2.67
C ASN A 493 -7.02 20.56 -3.27
N ALA A 494 -7.28 19.62 -4.16
CA ALA A 494 -6.29 18.82 -4.88
C ALA A 494 -5.35 18.00 -3.97
N ALA A 495 -5.72 17.77 -2.73
CA ALA A 495 -5.04 16.82 -1.85
C ALA A 495 -5.70 15.45 -1.96
N GLU A 496 -4.93 14.41 -1.71
CA GLU A 496 -5.41 13.08 -1.37
C GLU A 496 -5.61 12.99 0.15
N ILE A 497 -6.64 12.25 0.59
CA ILE A 497 -6.85 11.92 1.99
C ILE A 497 -6.51 10.45 2.19
N THR A 498 -5.49 10.19 3.00
CA THR A 498 -4.94 8.85 3.15
C THR A 498 -4.55 8.54 4.59
N GLY A 499 -4.53 7.24 4.90
CA GLY A 499 -4.11 6.69 6.18
C GLY A 499 -5.06 7.02 7.33
N PHE A 500 -5.27 6.06 8.20
CA PHE A 500 -6.11 6.17 9.38
C PHE A 500 -5.41 5.57 10.59
N ALA A 501 -5.34 6.32 11.67
CA ALA A 501 -4.96 5.81 12.97
C ALA A 501 -5.80 6.46 14.06
N CYS A 502 -6.12 5.72 15.12
CA CYS A 502 -6.85 6.27 16.25
C CYS A 502 -6.22 5.85 17.58
N THR A 503 -6.44 6.66 18.60
CA THR A 503 -6.06 6.29 19.98
C THR A 503 -6.99 5.20 20.53
N PRO A 504 -6.53 4.37 21.51
CA PRO A 504 -7.35 3.31 22.08
C PRO A 504 -8.71 3.73 22.66
N ASP A 505 -8.82 4.98 23.11
CA ASP A 505 -10.07 5.58 23.61
C ASP A 505 -10.95 6.20 22.51
N PHE A 506 -10.53 6.11 21.24
CA PHE A 506 -11.23 6.68 20.07
C PHE A 506 -11.46 8.20 20.11
N LYS A 507 -10.74 8.93 20.94
CA LYS A 507 -10.90 10.37 21.10
C LYS A 507 -10.01 11.20 20.19
N THR A 508 -9.04 10.56 19.55
CA THR A 508 -8.15 11.19 18.59
C THR A 508 -8.02 10.32 17.34
N ILE A 509 -8.22 10.92 16.18
CA ILE A 509 -7.89 10.33 14.88
C ILE A 509 -6.70 11.10 14.30
N PHE A 510 -5.75 10.36 13.73
CA PHE A 510 -4.68 10.87 12.88
C PHE A 510 -4.98 10.43 11.44
N LEU A 511 -4.90 11.36 10.51
CA LEU A 511 -4.97 11.08 9.08
C LEU A 511 -3.97 11.94 8.33
N ASN A 512 -3.65 11.57 7.10
CA ASN A 512 -2.70 12.32 6.28
C ASN A 512 -3.42 13.07 5.16
N VAL A 513 -2.90 14.26 4.89
CA VAL A 513 -3.16 15.05 3.69
C VAL A 513 -1.94 14.90 2.80
N GLN A 514 -2.10 14.24 1.65
CA GLN A 514 -1.04 13.97 0.68
C GLN A 514 -1.26 14.81 -0.58
N HIS A 515 -0.21 15.13 -1.30
CA HIS A 515 -0.23 15.91 -2.54
C HIS A 515 -1.03 17.24 -2.46
N PRO A 516 -0.86 18.04 -1.41
CA PRO A 516 -1.63 19.27 -1.27
C PRO A 516 -1.15 20.32 -2.27
N ALA A 517 -1.95 20.66 -3.28
CA ALA A 517 -1.56 21.62 -4.31
C ALA A 517 -1.04 22.94 -3.74
N ASN A 518 -1.71 23.45 -2.70
CA ASN A 518 -1.41 24.77 -2.12
C ASN A 518 -1.40 24.79 -0.57
N TRP A 519 -1.85 23.73 0.07
CA TRP A 519 -1.99 23.70 1.52
C TRP A 519 -0.62 23.55 2.21
N PRO A 520 -0.31 24.18 3.34
CA PRO A 520 -1.20 25.04 4.15
C PRO A 520 -1.26 26.51 3.73
N ALA A 521 -0.58 26.92 2.66
CA ALA A 521 -0.58 28.32 2.22
C ALA A 521 -2.00 28.81 1.85
N TYR A 522 -2.89 27.87 1.49
CA TYR A 522 -4.28 28.09 1.15
C TYR A 522 -5.28 27.44 2.10
N GLY A 523 -4.93 27.28 3.34
CA GLY A 523 -5.91 27.03 4.39
C GLY A 523 -6.87 28.20 4.59
N SER A 524 -6.62 29.35 3.94
CA SER A 524 -7.54 30.46 3.80
C SER A 524 -7.97 30.57 2.33
N SER A 525 -9.19 31.01 2.11
CA SER A 525 -9.68 31.47 0.81
C SER A 525 -8.95 32.73 0.31
N ASP A 526 -7.90 33.16 1.00
CA ASP A 526 -7.14 34.36 0.71
C ASP A 526 -6.09 34.09 -0.35
N ALA A 527 -6.39 34.44 -1.59
CA ALA A 527 -5.49 34.34 -2.73
C ALA A 527 -4.17 35.12 -2.55
N THR A 528 -4.10 36.03 -1.56
CA THR A 528 -2.87 36.76 -1.24
C THR A 528 -1.85 35.90 -0.49
N LEU A 529 -2.28 34.80 0.09
CA LEU A 529 -1.41 33.78 0.67
C LEU A 529 -0.95 32.76 -0.37
N ALA A 530 -1.28 32.99 -1.65
CA ALA A 530 -0.67 32.25 -2.75
C ALA A 530 0.85 32.20 -2.57
N PRO A 531 1.51 31.11 -3.01
CA PRO A 531 2.91 30.87 -2.68
C PRO A 531 3.74 32.12 -3.00
N SER A 532 3.98 32.92 -1.98
CA SER A 532 4.85 34.09 -2.04
C SER A 532 6.32 33.72 -2.12
N GLY A 533 6.62 32.48 -2.58
CA GLY A 533 7.97 31.92 -2.59
C GLY A 533 8.50 31.52 -1.21
N THR A 534 7.81 31.85 -0.13
CA THR A 534 8.25 31.58 1.25
C THR A 534 7.49 30.44 1.92
N VAL A 535 6.25 30.16 1.51
CA VAL A 535 5.45 29.04 2.00
C VAL A 535 5.24 28.04 0.87
N ARG A 536 5.68 26.81 1.08
CA ARG A 536 5.54 25.73 0.10
C ARG A 536 4.43 24.79 0.50
N PRO A 537 3.76 24.16 -0.46
CA PRO A 537 2.84 23.08 -0.19
C PRO A 537 3.52 21.97 0.64
N ARG A 538 2.78 21.36 1.56
CA ARG A 538 3.30 20.30 2.42
C ARG A 538 2.24 19.26 2.65
N ALA A 539 2.61 17.99 2.48
CA ALA A 539 1.90 16.90 3.10
C ALA A 539 1.95 17.04 4.63
N ALA A 540 0.90 16.61 5.31
CA ALA A 540 0.84 16.72 6.77
C ALA A 540 -0.04 15.64 7.38
N THR A 541 0.30 15.24 8.61
CA THR A 541 -0.61 14.50 9.47
C THR A 541 -1.51 15.48 10.22
N VAL A 542 -2.82 15.33 10.08
CA VAL A 542 -3.85 16.10 10.78
C VAL A 542 -4.33 15.33 11.99
N VAL A 543 -4.61 16.05 13.06
CA VAL A 543 -5.18 15.52 14.30
C VAL A 543 -6.62 15.97 14.43
N ILE A 544 -7.55 15.03 14.56
CA ILE A 544 -8.98 15.30 14.72
C ILE A 544 -9.41 14.88 16.13
N GLN A 545 -10.11 15.78 16.79
CA GLN A 545 -10.68 15.60 18.14
C GLN A 545 -12.05 16.27 18.21
N LYS A 546 -12.98 15.70 18.98
CA LYS A 546 -14.24 16.40 19.29
C LYS A 546 -13.99 17.54 20.28
N ALA A 547 -14.69 18.66 20.10
CA ALA A 547 -14.57 19.82 20.98
C ALA A 547 -15.02 19.52 22.43
N ASP A 548 -15.94 18.57 22.60
CA ASP A 548 -16.41 18.09 23.90
C ASP A 548 -15.51 17.04 24.55
N GLY A 549 -14.44 16.61 23.86
CA GLY A 549 -13.51 15.58 24.32
C GLY A 549 -14.09 14.16 24.30
N GLY A 550 -15.24 13.95 23.66
CA GLY A 550 -15.87 12.64 23.49
C GLY A 550 -15.18 11.76 22.44
N ALA A 551 -15.59 10.47 22.37
CA ALA A 551 -15.14 9.57 21.33
C ALA A 551 -15.70 10.01 19.95
N ILE A 552 -14.89 9.81 18.90
CA ILE A 552 -15.28 10.13 17.52
C ILE A 552 -16.08 8.95 16.96
N GLY A 553 -17.12 9.23 16.16
CA GLY A 553 -17.94 8.20 15.51
C GLY A 553 -19.02 7.59 16.42
N VAL A 554 -19.43 8.30 17.47
CA VAL A 554 -20.55 7.95 18.36
C VAL A 554 -21.52 9.10 18.47
#